data_3e9b37baa66a7492736f127459bfaf45
#
_entry.id   3e9b37baa66a7492736f127459bfaf45
#
_cell.length_a   1.000
_cell.length_b   1.000
_cell.length_c   1.000
_cell.angle_alpha   90.00
_cell.angle_beta   90.00
_cell.angle_gamma   90.00
#
_symmetry.space_group_name_H-M   'P 1'
#
loop_
_entity.id
_entity.type
_entity.pdbx_description
1 polymer ?
#
loop_
_entity_poly.entity_id
_entity_poly.type
_entity_poly.pdbx_seq_one_letter_code
_entity_poly.pdbx_strand_id
1 'polypeptide(L)'
;LRVEDRGEHLVLVQGTEGAPFETLQYGREGGKVPSGFNAIIRQWIIDKGISTTDIPYKRKPSANWQPKYTPHERGLLSAAGAIAEKIKKKGTDRFSEPNENVYTPVLNELIEKIEKIMFTKITSEIRK
;
A
#
# COMPACT_ATOMS: atom_id res chain seq x y z
N LEU A 1 1.35 13.77 5.79
CA LEU A 1 2.51 14.55 6.22
C LEU A 1 2.07 15.90 6.78
N ARG A 2 2.53 16.23 7.96
CA ARG A 2 2.30 17.54 8.60
C ARG A 2 3.53 17.98 9.36
N VAL A 3 3.69 19.28 9.54
CA VAL A 3 4.71 19.86 10.39
C VAL A 3 4.06 20.30 11.71
N GLU A 4 4.60 19.84 12.83
CA GLU A 4 4.20 20.28 14.17
C GLU A 4 5.28 21.20 14.74
N ASP A 5 4.85 22.38 15.21
CA ASP A 5 5.70 23.28 15.97
C ASP A 5 5.64 22.91 17.46
N ARG A 6 6.75 22.42 18.02
CA ARG A 6 6.89 22.05 19.42
C ARG A 6 7.83 23.00 20.17
N GLY A 7 7.74 24.28 19.91
CA GLY A 7 8.55 25.30 20.56
C GLY A 7 9.95 25.42 19.94
N GLU A 8 10.96 24.83 20.57
CA GLU A 8 12.34 24.88 20.05
C GLU A 8 12.60 23.93 18.87
N HIS A 9 11.66 23.00 18.62
CA HIS A 9 11.81 21.98 17.58
C HIS A 9 10.63 22.00 16.62
N LEU A 10 10.94 21.81 15.33
CA LEU A 10 9.96 21.48 14.31
C LEU A 10 9.98 19.96 14.10
N VAL A 11 8.81 19.35 14.10
CA VAL A 11 8.67 17.90 13.93
C VAL A 11 7.87 17.61 12.65
N LEU A 12 8.45 16.83 11.77
CA LEU A 12 7.75 16.29 10.61
C LEU A 12 7.00 15.02 11.02
N VAL A 13 5.69 15.04 10.97
CA VAL A 13 4.84 13.90 11.29
C VAL A 13 4.40 13.21 10.00
N GLN A 14 4.78 11.96 9.85
CA GLN A 14 4.34 11.08 8.77
C GLN A 14 3.19 10.21 9.25
N GLY A 15 2.01 10.41 8.67
CA GLY A 15 0.77 9.72 9.05
C GLY A 15 0.44 8.53 8.15
N THR A 16 1.40 7.64 7.88
CA THR A 16 1.12 6.38 7.18
C THR A 16 1.26 5.21 8.15
N GLU A 17 0.14 4.73 8.64
CA GLU A 17 0.13 3.53 9.48
C GLU A 17 0.69 2.33 8.68
N GLY A 18 1.87 1.86 9.07
CA GLY A 18 2.44 0.59 8.64
C GLY A 18 2.96 0.48 7.20
N ALA A 19 2.81 1.49 6.36
CA ALA A 19 3.36 1.46 5.00
C ALA A 19 4.62 2.30 4.90
N PRO A 20 5.75 1.74 4.48
CA PRO A 20 6.96 2.51 4.22
C PRO A 20 6.71 3.54 3.13
N PHE A 21 7.04 4.78 3.40
CA PHE A 21 6.90 5.93 2.51
C PHE A 21 7.47 5.67 1.11
N GLU A 22 8.67 5.10 1.05
CA GLU A 22 9.35 4.75 -0.18
C GLU A 22 8.60 3.71 -1.01
N THR A 23 8.03 2.69 -0.36
CA THR A 23 7.26 1.65 -1.03
C THR A 23 5.98 2.19 -1.68
N LEU A 24 5.35 3.20 -1.09
CA LEU A 24 4.17 3.85 -1.68
C LEU A 24 4.52 4.67 -2.92
N GLN A 25 5.66 5.33 -2.93
CA GLN A 25 6.10 6.15 -4.06
C GLN A 25 6.76 5.33 -5.17
N TYR A 26 7.68 4.46 -4.83
CA TYR A 26 8.51 3.73 -5.79
C TYR A 26 8.08 2.29 -6.03
N GLY A 27 7.10 1.81 -5.26
CA GLY A 27 6.65 0.44 -5.35
C GLY A 27 7.57 -0.53 -4.62
N ARG A 28 7.40 -1.79 -4.91
CA ARG A 28 8.13 -2.89 -4.30
C ARG A 28 8.77 -3.78 -5.34
N GLU A 29 10.05 -4.06 -5.18
CA GLU A 29 10.75 -5.08 -5.95
C GLU A 29 10.18 -6.49 -5.69
N GLY A 30 10.31 -7.37 -6.68
CA GLY A 30 9.97 -8.78 -6.52
C GLY A 30 10.85 -9.46 -5.48
N GLY A 31 10.34 -10.48 -4.85
CA GLY A 31 11.08 -11.25 -3.86
C GLY A 31 10.20 -11.84 -2.76
N LYS A 32 10.75 -12.01 -1.58
CA LYS A 32 10.08 -12.64 -0.46
C LYS A 32 8.83 -11.87 -0.01
N VAL A 33 7.71 -12.55 0.08
CA VAL A 33 6.44 -12.00 0.59
C VAL A 33 6.15 -12.52 2.00
N PRO A 34 5.38 -11.78 2.81
CA PRO A 34 5.04 -12.22 4.15
C PRO A 34 4.16 -13.48 4.14
N SER A 35 4.22 -14.22 5.23
CA SER A 35 3.29 -15.32 5.51
C SER A 35 1.83 -14.83 5.43
N GLY A 36 0.96 -15.61 4.81
CA GLY A 36 -0.45 -15.23 4.63
C GLY A 36 -0.72 -14.18 3.55
N PHE A 37 0.24 -13.87 2.71
CA PHE A 37 0.10 -12.85 1.66
C PHE A 37 -1.09 -13.10 0.73
N ASN A 38 -1.37 -14.36 0.37
CA ASN A 38 -2.53 -14.72 -0.44
C ASN A 38 -3.87 -14.34 0.22
N ALA A 39 -3.95 -14.46 1.55
CA ALA A 39 -5.15 -14.06 2.30
C ALA A 39 -5.33 -12.53 2.28
N ILE A 40 -4.25 -11.78 2.36
CA ILE A 40 -4.25 -10.31 2.25
C ILE A 40 -4.74 -9.89 0.85
N ILE A 41 -4.21 -10.50 -0.21
CA ILE A 41 -4.64 -10.21 -1.58
C ILE A 41 -6.10 -10.60 -1.80
N ARG A 42 -6.55 -11.72 -1.26
CA ARG A 42 -7.95 -12.14 -1.33
C ARG A 42 -8.87 -11.10 -0.68
N GLN A 43 -8.54 -10.63 0.51
CA GLN A 43 -9.31 -9.58 1.18
C GLN A 43 -9.32 -8.28 0.36
N TRP A 44 -8.19 -7.88 -0.17
CA TRP A 44 -8.09 -6.72 -1.04
C TRP A 44 -8.97 -6.82 -2.30
N ILE A 45 -9.06 -8.00 -2.94
CA ILE A 45 -9.96 -8.23 -4.08
C ILE A 45 -11.41 -8.01 -3.67
N ILE A 46 -11.81 -8.51 -2.50
CA ILE A 46 -13.17 -8.35 -1.96
C ILE A 46 -13.45 -6.88 -1.67
N ASP A 47 -12.58 -6.19 -0.97
CA ASP A 47 -12.73 -4.79 -0.56
C ASP A 47 -12.82 -3.83 -1.77
N LYS A 48 -12.12 -4.17 -2.84
CA LYS A 48 -12.16 -3.42 -4.10
C LYS A 48 -13.32 -3.79 -5.02
N GLY A 49 -14.10 -4.81 -4.68
CA GLY A 49 -15.20 -5.28 -5.51
C GLY A 49 -14.76 -5.81 -6.89
N ILE A 50 -13.55 -6.37 -6.98
CA ILE A 50 -13.02 -6.91 -8.23
C ILE A 50 -13.74 -8.21 -8.57
N SER A 51 -14.38 -8.26 -9.75
CA SER A 51 -15.03 -9.48 -10.22
C SER A 51 -14.02 -10.57 -10.54
N THR A 52 -14.30 -11.77 -10.07
CA THR A 52 -13.53 -12.98 -10.35
C THR A 52 -14.39 -14.01 -11.09
N THR A 53 -13.76 -14.81 -11.93
CA THR A 53 -14.47 -15.87 -12.66
C THR A 53 -14.67 -17.09 -11.80
N ASP A 54 -15.89 -17.58 -11.70
CA ASP A 54 -16.19 -18.81 -10.96
C ASP A 54 -15.52 -20.02 -11.61
N ILE A 55 -14.95 -20.89 -10.77
CA ILE A 55 -14.30 -22.12 -11.23
C ILE A 55 -15.12 -23.34 -10.78
N PRO A 56 -15.97 -23.89 -11.65
CA PRO A 56 -16.81 -25.04 -11.29
C PRO A 56 -15.97 -26.31 -11.06
N TYR A 57 -16.52 -27.23 -10.27
CA TYR A 57 -15.96 -28.56 -10.11
C TYR A 57 -16.35 -29.44 -11.31
N LYS A 58 -15.41 -30.21 -11.81
CA LYS A 58 -15.67 -31.24 -12.81
C LYS A 58 -16.39 -32.45 -12.21
N ARG A 59 -16.13 -32.73 -10.92
CA ARG A 59 -16.76 -33.82 -10.16
C ARG A 59 -17.98 -33.31 -9.41
N LYS A 60 -19.09 -34.05 -9.48
CA LYS A 60 -20.28 -33.76 -8.68
C LYS A 60 -20.08 -34.16 -7.21
N PRO A 61 -20.67 -33.44 -6.25
CA PRO A 61 -20.68 -33.84 -4.85
C PRO A 61 -21.28 -35.24 -4.68
N SER A 62 -20.76 -36.00 -3.74
CA SER A 62 -21.24 -37.36 -3.38
C SER A 62 -21.21 -37.55 -1.86
N ALA A 63 -21.79 -38.64 -1.37
CA ALA A 63 -21.78 -38.98 0.06
C ALA A 63 -20.37 -39.01 0.67
N ASN A 64 -19.37 -39.43 -0.13
CA ASN A 64 -17.98 -39.58 0.31
C ASN A 64 -17.08 -38.41 -0.06
N TRP A 65 -17.61 -37.40 -0.78
CA TRP A 65 -16.83 -36.25 -1.19
C TRP A 65 -17.70 -35.00 -1.31
N GLN A 66 -17.36 -33.99 -0.54
CA GLN A 66 -17.97 -32.68 -0.60
C GLN A 66 -16.92 -31.63 -0.95
N PRO A 67 -17.24 -30.66 -1.80
CA PRO A 67 -16.30 -29.58 -2.13
C PRO A 67 -16.06 -28.68 -0.90
N LYS A 68 -14.80 -28.38 -0.62
CA LYS A 68 -14.41 -27.48 0.47
C LYS A 68 -14.77 -26.02 0.18
N TYR A 69 -14.74 -25.62 -1.08
CA TYR A 69 -14.99 -24.25 -1.53
C TYR A 69 -16.08 -24.21 -2.58
N THR A 70 -16.83 -23.13 -2.61
CA THR A 70 -17.78 -22.86 -3.70
C THR A 70 -17.03 -22.54 -5.00
N PRO A 71 -17.66 -22.63 -6.19
CA PRO A 71 -17.05 -22.19 -7.44
C PRO A 71 -16.55 -20.75 -7.41
N HIS A 72 -17.29 -19.86 -6.76
CA HIS A 72 -16.92 -18.46 -6.56
C HIS A 72 -15.65 -18.32 -5.69
N GLU A 73 -15.60 -18.99 -4.54
CA GLU A 73 -14.42 -18.98 -3.67
C GLU A 73 -13.18 -19.55 -4.37
N ARG A 74 -13.35 -20.57 -5.21
CA ARG A 74 -12.26 -21.10 -6.03
C ARG A 74 -11.72 -20.07 -7.02
N GLY A 75 -12.60 -19.33 -7.68
CA GLY A 75 -12.24 -18.23 -8.56
C GLY A 75 -11.46 -17.14 -7.83
N LEU A 76 -11.95 -16.75 -6.66
CA LEU A 76 -11.31 -15.76 -5.81
C LEU A 76 -9.92 -16.20 -5.31
N LEU A 77 -9.80 -17.45 -4.85
CA LEU A 77 -8.51 -18.02 -4.42
C LEU A 77 -7.50 -18.11 -5.59
N SER A 78 -7.96 -18.51 -6.77
CA SER A 78 -7.12 -18.57 -7.97
C SER A 78 -6.61 -17.19 -8.39
N ALA A 79 -7.49 -16.20 -8.41
CA ALA A 79 -7.12 -14.81 -8.73
C ALA A 79 -6.14 -14.24 -7.71
N ALA A 80 -6.38 -14.44 -6.42
CA ALA A 80 -5.48 -14.01 -5.35
C ALA A 80 -4.10 -14.65 -5.47
N GLY A 81 -4.04 -15.95 -5.76
CA GLY A 81 -2.80 -16.68 -5.98
C GLY A 81 -2.01 -16.16 -7.18
N ALA A 82 -2.67 -15.91 -8.30
CA ALA A 82 -2.03 -15.37 -9.50
C ALA A 82 -1.45 -13.96 -9.27
N ILE A 83 -2.19 -13.09 -8.60
CA ILE A 83 -1.72 -11.75 -8.23
C ILE A 83 -0.52 -11.83 -7.28
N ALA A 84 -0.63 -12.67 -6.24
CA ALA A 84 0.45 -12.86 -5.27
C ALA A 84 1.74 -13.37 -5.93
N GLU A 85 1.64 -14.32 -6.85
CA GLU A 85 2.79 -14.81 -7.61
C GLU A 85 3.38 -13.75 -8.56
N LYS A 86 2.55 -12.94 -9.20
CA LYS A 86 3.03 -11.82 -10.00
C LYS A 86 3.83 -10.84 -9.15
N ILE A 87 3.31 -10.43 -8.00
CA ILE A 87 3.97 -9.51 -7.08
C ILE A 87 5.26 -10.12 -6.52
N LYS A 88 5.25 -11.41 -6.20
CA LYS A 88 6.45 -12.12 -5.73
C LYS A 88 7.56 -12.16 -6.78
N LYS A 89 7.22 -12.36 -8.04
CA LYS A 89 8.21 -12.48 -9.11
C LYS A 89 8.69 -11.13 -9.64
N LYS A 90 7.78 -10.20 -9.85
CA LYS A 90 8.06 -8.93 -10.55
C LYS A 90 7.99 -7.69 -9.64
N GLY A 91 7.48 -7.84 -8.43
CA GLY A 91 7.15 -6.68 -7.61
C GLY A 91 5.84 -6.01 -8.01
N THR A 92 5.67 -4.79 -7.63
CA THR A 92 4.49 -3.98 -8.00
C THR A 92 4.73 -3.27 -9.32
N ASP A 93 3.65 -2.95 -10.04
CA ASP A 93 3.77 -2.23 -11.32
C ASP A 93 4.44 -0.85 -11.12
N ARG A 94 4.24 -0.23 -9.97
CA ARG A 94 4.89 1.04 -9.60
C ARG A 94 6.42 0.94 -9.47
N PHE A 95 6.95 -0.21 -9.15
CA PHE A 95 8.40 -0.45 -9.14
C PHE A 95 8.99 -0.41 -10.56
N SER A 96 8.26 -0.96 -11.53
CA SER A 96 8.66 -0.91 -12.95
C SER A 96 8.50 0.48 -13.56
N GLU A 97 7.49 1.22 -13.11
CA GLU A 97 7.17 2.59 -13.57
C GLU A 97 7.00 3.51 -12.35
N PRO A 98 8.10 3.99 -11.74
CA PRO A 98 8.05 4.85 -10.58
C PRO A 98 7.25 6.13 -10.86
N ASN A 99 6.40 6.51 -9.92
CA ASN A 99 5.67 7.77 -9.99
C ASN A 99 6.13 8.70 -8.87
N GLU A 100 7.03 9.61 -9.21
CA GLU A 100 7.58 10.59 -8.27
C GLU A 100 6.55 11.66 -7.83
N ASN A 101 5.38 11.67 -8.44
CA ASN A 101 4.33 12.66 -8.18
C ASN A 101 3.41 12.31 -6.99
N VAL A 102 3.72 11.29 -6.21
CA VAL A 102 2.89 10.93 -5.03
C VAL A 102 3.22 11.80 -3.83
N TYR A 103 4.50 11.90 -3.47
CA TYR A 103 4.96 12.65 -2.30
C TYR A 103 5.79 13.89 -2.63
N THR A 104 6.46 13.89 -3.78
CA THR A 104 7.35 14.98 -4.16
C THR A 104 6.65 16.36 -4.15
N PRO A 105 5.44 16.53 -4.71
CA PRO A 105 4.74 17.80 -4.64
C PRO A 105 4.40 18.22 -3.21
N VAL A 106 3.99 17.24 -2.37
CA VAL A 106 3.65 17.48 -0.96
C VAL A 106 4.89 17.86 -0.15
N LEU A 107 6.04 17.23 -0.43
CA LEU A 107 7.30 17.58 0.22
C LEU A 107 7.74 19.01 -0.11
N ASN A 108 7.61 19.43 -1.35
CA ASN A 108 7.95 20.80 -1.75
C ASN A 108 7.10 21.84 -1.02
N GLU A 109 5.78 21.61 -0.94
CA GLU A 109 4.87 22.46 -0.17
C GLU A 109 5.24 22.51 1.32
N LEU A 110 5.63 21.37 1.91
CA LEU A 110 6.07 21.29 3.30
C LEU A 110 7.39 22.03 3.55
N ILE A 111 8.35 21.95 2.62
CA ILE A 111 9.61 22.69 2.71
C ILE A 111 9.34 24.19 2.76
N GLU A 112 8.47 24.70 1.88
CA GLU A 112 8.08 26.10 1.90
C GLU A 112 7.44 26.53 3.24
N LYS A 113 6.59 25.69 3.80
CA LYS A 113 5.98 25.94 5.13
C LYS A 113 7.03 25.97 6.24
N ILE A 114 7.97 25.03 6.23
CA ILE A 114 9.09 25.00 7.20
C ILE A 114 9.93 26.24 7.11
N GLU A 115 10.31 26.67 5.91
CA GLU A 115 11.10 27.88 5.67
C GLU A 115 10.39 29.12 6.21
N LYS A 116 9.09 29.27 5.99
CA LYS A 116 8.30 30.37 6.51
C LYS A 116 8.26 30.39 8.05
N ILE A 117 8.05 29.25 8.69
CA ILE A 117 8.02 29.10 10.14
C ILE A 117 9.39 29.44 10.73
N MET A 118 10.47 28.91 10.16
CA MET A 118 11.84 29.21 10.59
C MET A 118 12.17 30.69 10.46
N PHE A 119 11.84 31.30 9.33
CA PHE A 119 12.05 32.71 9.10
C PHE A 119 11.31 33.59 10.13
N THR A 120 10.05 33.26 10.42
CA THR A 120 9.25 33.97 11.42
C THR A 120 9.87 33.86 12.81
N LYS A 121 10.33 32.66 13.21
CA LYS A 121 11.00 32.44 14.50
C LYS A 121 12.30 33.21 14.61
N ILE A 122 13.17 33.14 13.61
CA ILE A 122 14.44 33.88 13.58
C ILE A 122 14.19 35.37 13.67
N THR A 123 13.24 35.90 12.90
CA THR A 123 12.87 37.32 12.94
C THR A 123 12.35 37.73 14.30
N SER A 124 11.54 36.90 14.97
CA SER A 124 11.02 37.18 16.30
C SER A 124 12.13 37.20 17.36
N GLU A 125 13.12 36.31 17.27
CA GLU A 125 14.26 36.28 18.18
C GLU A 125 15.19 37.52 17.99
N ILE A 126 15.40 37.95 16.77
CA ILE A 126 16.23 39.15 16.48
C ILE A 126 15.56 40.43 17.02
N ARG A 127 14.23 40.51 17.02
CA ARG A 127 13.49 41.69 17.52
C ARG A 127 13.39 41.77 19.05
N LYS A 128 13.74 40.72 19.75
CA LYS A 128 13.87 40.75 21.21
C LYS A 128 15.16 41.48 21.61
#